data_043e0f55b8100a1a9ba4216b30c04ed4
#
_entry.id   043e0f55b8100a1a9ba4216b30c04ed4
#
_cell.length_a   1.000
_cell.length_b   1.000
_cell.length_c   1.000
_cell.angle_alpha   90.00
_cell.angle_beta   90.00
_cell.angle_gamma   90.00
#
_symmetry.space_group_name_H-M   'P 1'
#
loop_
_entity.id
_entity.type
_entity.pdbx_description
1 polymer ?
#
loop_
_entity_poly.entity_id
_entity_poly.type
_entity_poly.pdbx_seq_one_letter_code
_entity_poly.pdbx_strand_id
1 'polypeptide(L)'
;MNKAKPTIMLIAIRQGHFSRELLRGVLDAQLSGQDYNVWVVPPMSDRQHLDACISSQNVIGVIARGLANELVEYLEEHRIPVVSIRGPRDTELLPSSGIHVDDDLVARLAGAEFDRLNLRQWGYVGWKGVIWSEAREQALVGFAQSQAADVKVLSLSEEKRDGWKGVAEIAKWVQGLVKPCGILACNDEAGV
;
A
#
# COMPACT_ATOMS: atom_id res chain seq x y z
N MET A 1 15.38 4.24 39.15
CA MET A 1 15.20 3.24 38.08
C MET A 1 15.07 3.99 36.76
N ASN A 2 16.04 3.86 35.87
CA ASN A 2 15.96 4.45 34.54
C ASN A 2 14.87 3.70 33.77
N LYS A 3 13.72 4.33 33.56
CA LYS A 3 12.68 3.72 32.72
C LYS A 3 13.26 3.57 31.31
N ALA A 4 13.21 2.34 30.74
CA ALA A 4 13.61 2.12 29.38
C ALA A 4 12.85 3.11 28.48
N LYS A 5 13.57 3.74 27.55
CA LYS A 5 13.00 4.70 26.59
C LYS A 5 11.84 4.04 25.81
N PRO A 6 10.70 4.72 25.63
CA PRO A 6 9.58 4.18 24.87
C PRO A 6 10.01 3.82 23.44
N THR A 7 9.43 2.77 22.90
CA THR A 7 9.77 2.25 21.57
C THR A 7 8.55 2.18 20.68
N ILE A 8 8.62 2.75 19.49
CA ILE A 8 7.68 2.50 18.39
C ILE A 8 8.24 1.35 17.57
N MET A 9 7.48 0.27 17.45
CA MET A 9 7.83 -0.86 16.60
C MET A 9 7.27 -0.64 15.19
N LEU A 10 8.14 -0.61 14.19
CA LEU A 10 7.76 -0.51 12.78
C LEU A 10 7.87 -1.88 12.12
N ILE A 11 6.72 -2.47 11.79
CA ILE A 11 6.64 -3.74 11.06
C ILE A 11 6.49 -3.43 9.58
N ALA A 12 7.55 -3.63 8.80
CA ALA A 12 7.54 -3.34 7.38
C ALA A 12 8.55 -4.21 6.62
N ILE A 13 8.24 -4.46 5.35
CA ILE A 13 9.21 -5.08 4.43
C ILE A 13 10.38 -4.10 4.25
N ARG A 14 11.61 -4.55 4.46
CA ARG A 14 12.80 -3.69 4.35
C ARG A 14 13.10 -3.23 2.91
N GLN A 15 12.48 -3.85 1.91
CA GLN A 15 12.67 -3.57 0.49
C GLN A 15 11.51 -2.73 -0.07
N GLY A 16 11.79 -1.99 -1.16
CA GLY A 16 10.82 -1.16 -1.85
C GLY A 16 10.85 0.32 -1.42
N HIS A 17 10.46 1.19 -2.34
CA HIS A 17 10.44 2.65 -2.14
C HIS A 17 9.50 3.04 -1.01
N PHE A 18 8.28 2.52 -1.03
CA PHE A 18 7.25 2.85 -0.04
C PHE A 18 7.71 2.58 1.41
N SER A 19 8.35 1.43 1.66
CA SER A 19 8.81 1.08 3.01
C SER A 19 9.95 1.97 3.49
N ARG A 20 10.82 2.43 2.57
CA ARG A 20 11.89 3.39 2.92
C ARG A 20 11.31 4.76 3.27
N GLU A 21 10.32 5.25 2.51
CA GLU A 21 9.68 6.53 2.81
C GLU A 21 8.86 6.47 4.10
N LEU A 22 8.21 5.33 4.39
CA LEU A 22 7.55 5.10 5.67
C LEU A 22 8.53 5.19 6.83
N LEU A 23 9.65 4.47 6.76
CA LEU A 23 10.70 4.54 7.77
C LEU A 23 11.24 5.97 7.92
N ARG A 24 11.48 6.66 6.81
CA ARG A 24 11.93 8.05 6.82
C ARG A 24 10.95 8.96 7.56
N GLY A 25 9.65 8.86 7.25
CA GLY A 25 8.62 9.65 7.94
C GLY A 25 8.57 9.39 9.45
N VAL A 26 8.73 8.14 9.88
CA VAL A 26 8.79 7.78 11.31
C VAL A 26 10.04 8.36 11.98
N LEU A 27 11.20 8.33 11.31
CA LEU A 27 12.45 8.89 11.81
C LEU A 27 12.42 10.42 11.83
N ASP A 28 11.83 11.08 10.83
CA ASP A 28 11.66 12.53 10.79
C ASP A 28 10.77 13.01 11.93
N ALA A 29 9.71 12.27 12.26
CA ALA A 29 8.86 12.54 13.42
C ALA A 29 9.65 12.40 14.74
N GLN A 30 10.51 11.39 14.87
CA GLN A 30 11.40 11.24 16.02
C GLN A 30 12.36 12.42 16.15
N LEU A 31 13.00 12.83 15.05
CA LEU A 31 13.95 13.96 15.03
C LEU A 31 13.28 15.31 15.33
N SER A 32 11.97 15.42 15.11
CA SER A 32 11.19 16.62 15.40
C SER A 32 10.89 16.83 16.91
N GLY A 33 11.59 16.11 17.78
CA GLY A 33 11.54 16.32 19.24
C GLY A 33 10.73 15.29 20.00
N GLN A 34 10.37 14.18 19.38
CA GLN A 34 9.69 13.07 20.04
C GLN A 34 10.71 12.11 20.68
N ASP A 35 10.57 11.85 21.98
CA ASP A 35 11.52 11.04 22.74
C ASP A 35 11.14 9.56 22.79
N TYR A 36 11.27 8.86 21.64
CA TYR A 36 11.09 7.41 21.53
C TYR A 36 12.19 6.77 20.68
N ASN A 37 12.36 5.46 20.83
CA ASN A 37 13.17 4.65 19.90
C ASN A 37 12.31 4.15 18.76
N VAL A 38 12.92 3.96 17.58
CA VAL A 38 12.30 3.25 16.45
C VAL A 38 12.96 1.90 16.30
N TRP A 39 12.16 0.84 16.33
CA TRP A 39 12.63 -0.51 16.14
C TRP A 39 11.98 -1.14 14.91
N VAL A 40 12.75 -1.34 13.85
CA VAL A 40 12.26 -1.90 12.59
C VAL A 40 12.38 -3.41 12.62
N VAL A 41 11.25 -4.09 12.47
CA VAL A 41 11.16 -5.55 12.39
C VAL A 41 10.56 -5.99 11.05
N PRO A 42 10.96 -7.15 10.53
CA PRO A 42 10.35 -7.69 9.32
C PRO A 42 8.88 -8.04 9.58
N PRO A 43 8.04 -8.16 8.54
CA PRO A 43 6.71 -8.72 8.67
C PRO A 43 6.77 -10.08 9.33
N MET A 44 5.86 -10.31 10.26
CA MET A 44 5.78 -11.55 11.02
C MET A 44 4.33 -12.06 11.03
N SER A 45 4.17 -13.36 11.08
CA SER A 45 2.89 -14.06 11.20
C SER A 45 2.78 -14.90 12.47
N ASP A 46 3.81 -14.85 13.32
CA ASP A 46 3.92 -15.66 14.52
C ASP A 46 3.75 -14.81 15.77
N ARG A 47 2.71 -15.14 16.55
CA ARG A 47 2.38 -14.48 17.82
C ARG A 47 3.50 -14.60 18.85
N GLN A 48 4.17 -15.75 18.93
CA GLN A 48 5.26 -15.96 19.91
C GLN A 48 6.44 -15.03 19.62
N HIS A 49 6.75 -14.80 18.35
CA HIS A 49 7.79 -13.87 17.95
C HIS A 49 7.41 -12.43 18.31
N LEU A 50 6.14 -12.04 18.05
CA LEU A 50 5.64 -10.71 18.39
C LEU A 50 5.69 -10.47 19.90
N ASP A 51 5.27 -11.45 20.70
CA ASP A 51 5.29 -11.38 22.17
C ASP A 51 6.73 -11.23 22.70
N ALA A 52 7.66 -12.00 22.18
CA ALA A 52 9.08 -11.86 22.51
C ALA A 52 9.62 -10.47 22.18
N CYS A 53 9.22 -9.90 21.04
CA CYS A 53 9.57 -8.55 20.66
C CYS A 53 9.02 -7.50 21.64
N ILE A 54 7.74 -7.59 21.99
CA ILE A 54 7.09 -6.66 22.91
C ILE A 54 7.71 -6.75 24.31
N SER A 55 7.95 -7.96 24.80
CA SER A 55 8.50 -8.21 26.12
C SER A 55 9.95 -7.76 26.27
N SER A 56 10.73 -7.75 25.18
CA SER A 56 12.16 -7.38 25.20
C SER A 56 12.40 -5.87 25.16
N GLN A 57 11.40 -5.08 24.77
CA GLN A 57 11.49 -3.63 24.58
C GLN A 57 10.29 -2.94 25.23
N ASN A 58 10.45 -1.68 25.61
CA ASN A 58 9.34 -0.87 26.09
C ASN A 58 8.49 -0.38 24.90
N VAL A 59 7.78 -1.32 24.23
CA VAL A 59 6.94 -1.00 23.08
C VAL A 59 5.68 -0.28 23.54
N ILE A 60 5.48 0.94 23.03
CA ILE A 60 4.33 1.79 23.36
C ILE A 60 3.33 1.91 22.20
N GLY A 61 3.70 1.43 21.01
CA GLY A 61 2.85 1.44 19.84
C GLY A 61 3.50 0.73 18.65
N VAL A 62 2.68 0.32 17.71
CA VAL A 62 3.07 -0.40 16.51
C VAL A 62 2.59 0.35 15.27
N ILE A 63 3.46 0.54 14.29
CA ILE A 63 3.12 0.94 12.93
C ILE A 63 3.35 -0.28 12.05
N ALA A 64 2.32 -0.78 11.37
CA ALA A 64 2.42 -2.02 10.63
C ALA A 64 1.90 -1.91 9.21
N ARG A 65 2.64 -2.49 8.26
CA ARG A 65 2.17 -2.76 6.91
C ARG A 65 2.03 -4.26 6.71
N GLY A 66 0.78 -4.71 6.47
CA GLY A 66 0.50 -6.13 6.20
C GLY A 66 0.61 -7.03 7.44
N LEU A 67 0.19 -6.55 8.60
CA LEU A 67 0.08 -7.38 9.80
C LEU A 67 -1.18 -8.26 9.70
N ALA A 68 -1.05 -9.53 10.07
CA ALA A 68 -2.19 -10.45 10.12
C ALA A 68 -3.20 -10.01 11.19
N ASN A 69 -4.49 -10.26 10.95
CA ASN A 69 -5.56 -9.80 11.85
C ASN A 69 -5.42 -10.35 13.26
N GLU A 70 -5.02 -11.62 13.41
CA GLU A 70 -4.79 -12.25 14.71
C GLU A 70 -3.71 -11.54 15.54
N LEU A 71 -2.71 -10.95 14.86
CA LEU A 71 -1.66 -10.18 15.53
C LEU A 71 -2.14 -8.77 15.90
N VAL A 72 -3.04 -8.21 15.11
CA VAL A 72 -3.70 -6.93 15.43
C VAL A 72 -4.56 -7.11 16.68
N GLU A 73 -5.43 -8.12 16.72
CA GLU A 73 -6.26 -8.47 17.87
C GLU A 73 -5.43 -8.69 19.12
N TYR A 74 -4.32 -9.43 18.99
CA TYR A 74 -3.38 -9.64 20.08
C TYR A 74 -2.81 -8.35 20.65
N LEU A 75 -2.41 -7.39 19.80
CA LEU A 75 -1.90 -6.10 20.23
C LEU A 75 -2.97 -5.26 20.93
N GLU A 76 -4.21 -5.31 20.46
CA GLU A 76 -5.35 -4.62 21.08
C GLU A 76 -5.68 -5.21 22.46
N GLU A 77 -5.70 -6.53 22.61
CA GLU A 77 -5.88 -7.22 23.88
C GLU A 77 -4.83 -6.77 24.92
N HIS A 78 -3.60 -6.51 24.46
CA HIS A 78 -2.49 -6.01 25.30
C HIS A 78 -2.45 -4.49 25.43
N ARG A 79 -3.47 -3.79 24.88
CA ARG A 79 -3.58 -2.32 24.91
C ARG A 79 -2.39 -1.61 24.27
N ILE A 80 -1.79 -2.21 23.24
CA ILE A 80 -0.74 -1.62 22.45
C ILE A 80 -1.38 -0.99 21.20
N PRO A 81 -1.38 0.36 21.08
CA PRO A 81 -1.97 1.03 19.92
C PRO A 81 -1.31 0.58 18.62
N VAL A 82 -2.13 0.34 17.59
CA VAL A 82 -1.67 -0.04 16.26
C VAL A 82 -2.12 0.99 15.24
N VAL A 83 -1.19 1.46 14.41
CA VAL A 83 -1.49 2.18 13.18
C VAL A 83 -1.22 1.23 12.01
N SER A 84 -2.29 0.81 11.34
CA SER A 84 -2.20 -0.09 10.19
C SER A 84 -2.11 0.69 8.90
N ILE A 85 -1.14 0.35 8.04
CA ILE A 85 -1.01 0.92 6.70
C ILE A 85 -1.52 -0.12 5.71
N ARG A 86 -2.73 0.07 5.21
CA ARG A 86 -3.47 -0.93 4.42
C ARG A 86 -4.14 -0.33 3.20
N GLY A 87 -4.60 -1.22 2.31
CA GLY A 87 -5.58 -0.90 1.28
C GLY A 87 -7.00 -0.74 1.83
N PRO A 88 -7.91 -0.07 1.11
CA PRO A 88 -9.21 0.37 1.61
C PRO A 88 -10.20 -0.77 1.94
N ARG A 89 -9.94 -2.00 1.57
CA ARG A 89 -10.84 -3.15 1.79
C ARG A 89 -10.38 -4.13 2.86
N ASP A 90 -9.23 -3.91 3.47
CA ASP A 90 -8.79 -4.71 4.62
C ASP A 90 -9.56 -4.33 5.90
N THR A 91 -10.72 -3.67 5.76
CA THR A 91 -11.35 -2.85 6.81
C THR A 91 -12.36 -3.58 7.68
N GLU A 92 -12.67 -4.85 7.46
CA GLU A 92 -13.72 -5.52 8.24
C GLU A 92 -13.32 -5.84 9.69
N LEU A 93 -12.01 -5.75 10.02
CA LEU A 93 -11.48 -6.03 11.37
C LEU A 93 -10.35 -5.05 11.73
N LEU A 94 -10.59 -3.73 11.63
CA LEU A 94 -9.52 -2.77 11.90
C LEU A 94 -9.47 -2.29 13.33
N PRO A 95 -8.23 -2.19 13.87
CA PRO A 95 -7.99 -1.28 14.97
C PRO A 95 -8.39 0.13 14.55
N SER A 96 -8.75 0.95 15.52
CA SER A 96 -9.28 2.30 15.37
C SER A 96 -8.43 3.29 14.54
N SER A 97 -7.25 2.88 14.06
CA SER A 97 -6.29 3.75 13.38
C SER A 97 -5.70 3.08 12.14
N GLY A 98 -6.25 3.40 10.97
CA GLY A 98 -5.72 2.96 9.67
C GLY A 98 -5.32 4.14 8.79
N ILE A 99 -4.26 3.96 8.02
CA ILE A 99 -3.84 4.88 6.96
C ILE A 99 -3.93 4.13 5.64
N HIS A 100 -4.63 4.71 4.67
CA HIS A 100 -4.76 4.14 3.33
C HIS A 100 -4.76 5.22 2.26
N VAL A 101 -4.51 4.81 1.04
CA VAL A 101 -4.56 5.71 -0.12
C VAL A 101 -6.02 5.88 -0.54
N ASP A 102 -6.40 7.09 -0.89
CA ASP A 102 -7.69 7.39 -1.51
C ASP A 102 -7.62 7.03 -3.00
N ASP A 103 -8.04 5.81 -3.34
CA ASP A 103 -7.98 5.30 -4.71
C ASP A 103 -8.95 6.02 -5.65
N ASP A 104 -10.08 6.56 -5.13
CA ASP A 104 -11.00 7.40 -5.90
C ASP A 104 -10.34 8.73 -6.28
N LEU A 105 -9.59 9.32 -5.37
CA LEU A 105 -8.83 10.55 -5.66
C LEU A 105 -7.72 10.27 -6.67
N VAL A 106 -6.99 9.17 -6.54
CA VAL A 106 -5.96 8.76 -7.51
C VAL A 106 -6.56 8.60 -8.91
N ALA A 107 -7.69 7.91 -9.01
CA ALA A 107 -8.38 7.71 -10.28
C ALA A 107 -8.85 9.04 -10.90
N ARG A 108 -9.42 9.93 -10.09
CA ARG A 108 -9.85 11.26 -10.54
C ARG A 108 -8.70 12.12 -11.00
N LEU A 109 -7.56 12.11 -10.30
CA LEU A 109 -6.37 12.87 -10.70
C LEU A 109 -5.82 12.37 -12.05
N ALA A 110 -5.69 11.04 -12.22
CA ALA A 110 -5.24 10.45 -13.48
C ALA A 110 -6.22 10.74 -14.62
N GLY A 111 -7.52 10.55 -14.38
CA GLY A 111 -8.54 10.78 -15.39
C GLY A 111 -8.68 12.26 -15.77
N ALA A 112 -8.53 13.19 -14.83
CA ALA A 112 -8.51 14.61 -15.13
C ALA A 112 -7.32 15.00 -16.03
N GLU A 113 -6.14 14.37 -15.82
CA GLU A 113 -5.00 14.57 -16.69
C GLU A 113 -5.24 13.98 -18.10
N PHE A 114 -5.86 12.80 -18.18
CA PHE A 114 -6.24 12.20 -19.47
C PHE A 114 -7.25 13.09 -20.23
N ASP A 115 -8.24 13.65 -19.52
CA ASP A 115 -9.22 14.55 -20.12
C ASP A 115 -8.57 15.87 -20.59
N ARG A 116 -7.67 16.44 -19.78
CA ARG A 116 -6.89 17.62 -20.15
C ARG A 116 -6.10 17.43 -21.45
N LEU A 117 -5.62 16.19 -21.67
CA LEU A 117 -4.90 15.80 -22.89
C LEU A 117 -5.84 15.34 -24.02
N ASN A 118 -7.16 15.44 -23.84
CA ASN A 118 -8.21 14.96 -24.76
C ASN A 118 -8.10 13.48 -25.10
N LEU A 119 -7.62 12.65 -24.18
CA LEU A 119 -7.54 11.20 -24.34
C LEU A 119 -8.89 10.58 -24.00
N ARG A 120 -9.47 9.83 -24.94
CA ARG A 120 -10.76 9.11 -24.74
C ARG A 120 -10.57 7.60 -24.61
N GLN A 121 -9.37 7.11 -24.87
CA GLN A 121 -8.98 5.73 -24.65
C GLN A 121 -8.09 5.68 -23.41
N TRP A 122 -8.54 4.95 -22.39
CA TRP A 122 -7.80 4.82 -21.14
C TRP A 122 -7.40 3.37 -20.93
N GLY A 123 -6.32 3.16 -20.23
CA GLY A 123 -5.82 1.87 -19.84
C GLY A 123 -5.55 1.81 -18.34
N TYR A 124 -5.71 0.63 -17.78
CA TYR A 124 -5.27 0.33 -16.43
C TYR A 124 -4.39 -0.92 -16.44
N VAL A 125 -3.23 -0.85 -15.80
CA VAL A 125 -2.36 -2.00 -15.55
C VAL A 125 -2.26 -2.24 -14.05
N GLY A 126 -2.64 -3.45 -13.60
CA GLY A 126 -2.70 -3.77 -12.19
C GLY A 126 -2.39 -5.22 -11.85
N TRP A 127 -2.50 -5.52 -10.57
CA TRP A 127 -2.21 -6.82 -9.99
C TRP A 127 -3.51 -7.54 -9.60
N LYS A 128 -3.76 -8.70 -10.20
CA LYS A 128 -4.90 -9.56 -9.87
C LYS A 128 -4.78 -10.09 -8.44
N GLY A 129 -5.89 -10.05 -7.68
CA GLY A 129 -5.95 -10.52 -6.30
C GLY A 129 -5.27 -9.58 -5.29
N VAL A 130 -4.91 -8.36 -5.71
CA VAL A 130 -4.34 -7.35 -4.82
C VAL A 130 -5.39 -6.27 -4.57
N ILE A 131 -5.91 -6.23 -3.35
CA ILE A 131 -7.08 -5.43 -2.96
C ILE A 131 -6.94 -3.96 -3.34
N TRP A 132 -5.81 -3.31 -3.03
CA TRP A 132 -5.60 -1.90 -3.37
C TRP A 132 -5.47 -1.67 -4.88
N SER A 133 -4.93 -2.64 -5.64
CA SER A 133 -4.85 -2.55 -7.11
C SER A 133 -6.24 -2.66 -7.72
N GLU A 134 -7.05 -3.62 -7.27
CA GLU A 134 -8.42 -3.80 -7.74
C GLU A 134 -9.33 -2.62 -7.35
N ALA A 135 -9.13 -2.03 -6.16
CA ALA A 135 -9.86 -0.83 -5.76
C ALA A 135 -9.55 0.36 -6.68
N ARG A 136 -8.27 0.57 -7.02
CA ARG A 136 -7.83 1.62 -7.94
C ARG A 136 -8.33 1.39 -9.37
N GLU A 137 -8.36 0.13 -9.83
CA GLU A 137 -8.97 -0.26 -11.09
C GLU A 137 -10.45 0.15 -11.14
N GLN A 138 -11.22 -0.27 -10.13
CA GLN A 138 -12.65 0.03 -10.06
C GLN A 138 -12.93 1.53 -9.99
N ALA A 139 -12.13 2.28 -9.25
CA ALA A 139 -12.23 3.73 -9.18
C ALA A 139 -11.99 4.39 -10.54
N LEU A 140 -10.95 3.95 -11.29
CA LEU A 140 -10.68 4.48 -12.63
C LEU A 140 -11.79 4.13 -13.62
N VAL A 141 -12.26 2.88 -13.62
CA VAL A 141 -13.36 2.43 -14.49
C VAL A 141 -14.64 3.22 -14.20
N GLY A 142 -14.99 3.37 -12.92
CA GLY A 142 -16.17 4.16 -12.52
C GLY A 142 -16.06 5.63 -12.92
N PHE A 143 -14.89 6.24 -12.74
CA PHE A 143 -14.67 7.62 -13.15
C PHE A 143 -14.72 7.79 -14.67
N ALA A 144 -14.09 6.89 -15.43
CA ALA A 144 -14.09 6.94 -16.89
C ALA A 144 -15.51 6.87 -17.48
N GLN A 145 -16.39 6.05 -16.90
CA GLN A 145 -17.80 5.99 -17.31
C GLN A 145 -18.47 7.36 -17.20
N SER A 146 -18.18 8.14 -16.17
CA SER A 146 -18.71 9.50 -16.01
C SER A 146 -18.17 10.48 -17.05
N GLN A 147 -17.01 10.18 -17.65
CA GLN A 147 -16.32 11.00 -18.67
C GLN A 147 -16.56 10.50 -20.11
N ALA A 148 -17.44 9.51 -20.30
CA ALA A 148 -17.65 8.84 -21.58
C ALA A 148 -16.33 8.34 -22.23
N ALA A 149 -15.38 7.89 -21.40
CA ALA A 149 -14.13 7.32 -21.83
C ALA A 149 -14.18 5.78 -21.80
N ASP A 150 -13.50 5.12 -22.73
CA ASP A 150 -13.36 3.67 -22.79
C ASP A 150 -12.11 3.23 -22.05
N VAL A 151 -12.25 2.24 -21.15
CA VAL A 151 -11.13 1.72 -20.35
C VAL A 151 -10.83 0.28 -20.73
N LYS A 152 -9.56 0.02 -21.05
CA LYS A 152 -9.03 -1.34 -21.19
C LYS A 152 -8.19 -1.68 -19.96
N VAL A 153 -8.45 -2.85 -19.38
CA VAL A 153 -7.77 -3.31 -18.15
C VAL A 153 -6.87 -4.49 -18.48
N LEU A 154 -5.66 -4.45 -17.91
CA LEU A 154 -4.74 -5.59 -17.83
C LEU A 154 -4.44 -5.87 -16.36
N SER A 155 -4.91 -7.01 -15.84
CA SER A 155 -4.62 -7.47 -14.49
C SER A 155 -3.69 -8.67 -14.52
N LEU A 156 -2.43 -8.49 -14.11
CA LEU A 156 -1.41 -9.52 -14.11
C LEU A 156 -1.51 -10.41 -12.87
N SER A 157 -1.38 -11.73 -13.07
CA SER A 157 -1.29 -12.69 -11.95
C SER A 157 0.04 -12.55 -11.20
N GLU A 158 0.08 -13.10 -9.97
CA GLU A 158 1.27 -13.05 -9.12
C GLU A 158 2.52 -13.58 -9.81
N GLU A 159 2.42 -14.68 -10.55
CA GLU A 159 3.51 -15.30 -11.30
C GLU A 159 4.13 -14.41 -12.39
N LYS A 160 3.40 -13.35 -12.80
CA LYS A 160 3.81 -12.44 -13.87
C LYS A 160 4.20 -11.06 -13.36
N ARG A 161 4.06 -10.78 -12.06
CA ARG A 161 4.42 -9.47 -11.50
C ARG A 161 5.91 -9.21 -11.62
N ASP A 162 6.69 -10.26 -11.33
CA ASP A 162 8.15 -10.17 -11.33
C ASP A 162 8.72 -10.81 -12.60
N GLY A 163 9.48 -10.02 -13.35
CA GLY A 163 10.27 -10.51 -14.44
C GLY A 163 9.75 -10.25 -15.86
N TRP A 164 10.51 -10.72 -16.84
CA TRP A 164 10.33 -10.42 -18.26
C TRP A 164 8.96 -10.83 -18.85
N LYS A 165 8.29 -11.85 -18.29
CA LYS A 165 6.98 -12.30 -18.78
C LYS A 165 5.90 -11.24 -18.59
N GLY A 166 5.91 -10.58 -17.45
CA GLY A 166 4.99 -9.48 -17.18
C GLY A 166 5.26 -8.29 -18.10
N VAL A 167 6.53 -7.92 -18.24
CA VAL A 167 6.95 -6.84 -19.15
C VAL A 167 6.50 -7.14 -20.59
N ALA A 168 6.70 -8.36 -21.07
CA ALA A 168 6.29 -8.76 -22.43
C ALA A 168 4.76 -8.71 -22.60
N GLU A 169 3.99 -9.10 -21.59
CA GLU A 169 2.53 -9.05 -21.63
C GLU A 169 2.02 -7.61 -21.61
N ILE A 170 2.57 -6.75 -20.76
CA ILE A 170 2.27 -5.31 -20.74
C ILE A 170 2.59 -4.69 -22.10
N ALA A 171 3.77 -4.94 -22.64
CA ALA A 171 4.18 -4.40 -23.93
C ALA A 171 3.22 -4.82 -25.06
N LYS A 172 2.84 -6.10 -25.12
CA LYS A 172 1.87 -6.62 -26.10
C LYS A 172 0.50 -5.96 -25.92
N TRP A 173 0.03 -5.81 -24.67
CA TRP A 173 -1.24 -5.18 -24.39
C TRP A 173 -1.23 -3.70 -24.78
N VAL A 174 -0.16 -2.93 -24.45
CA VAL A 174 0.00 -1.53 -24.86
C VAL A 174 -0.01 -1.38 -26.37
N GLN A 175 0.62 -2.29 -27.12
CA GLN A 175 0.60 -2.29 -28.57
C GLN A 175 -0.82 -2.47 -29.15
N GLY A 176 -1.67 -3.23 -28.47
CA GLY A 176 -3.06 -3.47 -28.85
C GLY A 176 -4.05 -2.36 -28.51
N LEU A 177 -3.63 -1.34 -27.73
CA LEU A 177 -4.51 -0.22 -27.39
C LEU A 177 -4.70 0.73 -28.57
N VAL A 178 -5.91 1.28 -28.68
CA VAL A 178 -6.19 2.39 -29.61
C VAL A 178 -5.47 3.64 -29.09
N LYS A 179 -4.78 4.31 -30.00
CA LYS A 179 -3.96 5.49 -29.66
C LYS A 179 -4.54 6.78 -30.26
N PRO A 180 -4.37 7.91 -29.60
CA PRO A 180 -3.63 8.11 -28.34
C PRO A 180 -4.42 7.60 -27.13
N CYS A 181 -3.71 7.05 -26.11
CA CYS A 181 -4.32 6.55 -24.89
C CYS A 181 -3.57 7.02 -23.64
N GLY A 182 -4.29 7.18 -22.53
CA GLY A 182 -3.74 7.39 -21.20
C GLY A 182 -3.69 6.08 -20.43
N ILE A 183 -2.60 5.77 -19.74
CA ILE A 183 -2.46 4.54 -18.95
C ILE A 183 -2.16 4.91 -17.51
N LEU A 184 -2.98 4.40 -16.58
CA LEU A 184 -2.71 4.39 -15.16
C LEU A 184 -2.15 3.03 -14.75
N ALA A 185 -0.92 2.99 -14.26
CA ALA A 185 -0.36 1.82 -13.63
C ALA A 185 -0.73 1.81 -12.13
N CYS A 186 -0.97 0.63 -11.57
CA CYS A 186 -1.36 0.50 -10.16
C CYS A 186 -0.27 1.00 -9.20
N ASN A 187 0.99 0.91 -9.59
CA ASN A 187 2.16 1.44 -8.89
C ASN A 187 3.32 1.66 -9.86
N ASP A 188 4.44 2.18 -9.35
CA ASP A 188 5.63 2.47 -10.15
C ASP A 188 6.24 1.20 -10.77
N GLU A 189 6.17 0.06 -10.07
CA GLU A 189 6.69 -1.22 -10.56
C GLU A 189 5.94 -1.72 -11.80
N ALA A 190 4.64 -1.43 -11.89
CA ALA A 190 3.82 -1.76 -13.06
C ALA A 190 3.96 -0.74 -14.19
N GLY A 191 4.51 0.45 -13.90
CA GLY A 191 4.63 1.58 -14.83
C GLY A 191 5.99 1.70 -15.53
N VAL A 192 6.95 0.82 -15.22
CA VAL A 192 8.34 0.93 -15.73
C VAL A 192 8.63 -0.06 -16.83
#